data_cef443b2170c0b6a1695382776d7bbcc
#
_entry.id   cef443b2170c0b6a1695382776d7bbcc
#
_cell.length_a   1.000
_cell.length_b   1.000
_cell.length_c   1.000
_cell.angle_alpha   90.00
_cell.angle_beta   90.00
_cell.angle_gamma   90.00
#
_symmetry.space_group_name_H-M   'P 1'
#
loop_
_entity.id
_entity.type
_entity.pdbx_description
1 polymer ?
#
loop_
_entity_poly.entity_id
_entity_poly.type
_entity_poly.pdbx_seq_one_letter_code
_entity_poly.pdbx_strand_id
1 'polypeptide(L)'
;MIISLIVAVAENNAIGYKNDLIWHLPNDMKYFKEVTLHHHIITGRKNYISIPEKFRPLVNRTNIVLTRDLSFFEKGCIIKHSLKEAVDFAKEQNETEVFIIGGGQIYKEALEKNMIDKMYIT
;
A
#
# COMPACT_ATOMS: atom_id res chain seq x y z
N MET A 1 -16.79 3.05 2.32
CA MET A 1 -15.39 2.78 2.66
C MET A 1 -14.52 3.95 2.25
N ILE A 2 -13.62 4.34 3.11
CA ILE A 2 -12.66 5.41 2.81
C ILE A 2 -11.47 4.82 2.08
N ILE A 3 -11.06 5.44 0.98
CA ILE A 3 -9.87 5.04 0.24
C ILE A 3 -8.80 6.09 0.54
N SER A 4 -7.75 5.66 1.22
CA SER A 4 -6.70 6.55 1.70
C SER A 4 -5.37 6.25 1.04
N LEU A 5 -4.57 7.27 0.87
CA LEU A 5 -3.21 7.16 0.39
C LEU A 5 -2.29 7.55 1.52
N ILE A 6 -1.28 6.75 1.80
CA ILE A 6 -0.30 7.06 2.84
C ILE A 6 1.09 7.06 2.23
N VAL A 7 1.85 8.12 2.48
CA VAL A 7 3.16 8.30 1.87
C VAL A 7 4.08 9.06 2.82
N ALA A 8 5.35 8.62 2.86
CA ALA A 8 6.41 9.35 3.56
C ALA A 8 7.07 10.26 2.53
N VAL A 9 7.19 11.54 2.87
CA VAL A 9 7.82 12.53 2.00
C VAL A 9 9.21 12.80 2.52
N ALA A 10 10.23 12.53 1.69
CA ALA A 10 11.61 12.81 2.03
C ALA A 10 11.87 14.32 1.99
N GLU A 11 13.00 14.76 2.54
CA GLU A 11 13.37 16.18 2.57
C GLU A 11 13.33 16.85 1.21
N ASN A 12 13.59 16.11 0.15
CA ASN A 12 13.57 16.62 -1.21
C ASN A 12 12.23 16.40 -1.91
N ASN A 13 11.19 16.05 -1.16
CA ASN A 13 9.87 15.77 -1.69
C ASN A 13 9.83 14.64 -2.71
N ALA A 14 10.72 13.66 -2.57
CA ALA A 14 10.85 12.55 -3.49
C ALA A 14 9.81 11.47 -3.21
N ILE A 15 8.54 11.79 -3.40
CA ILE A 15 7.44 10.85 -3.17
C ILE A 15 7.58 9.65 -4.10
N GLY A 16 7.70 8.45 -3.50
CA GLY A 16 7.84 7.24 -4.29
C GLY A 16 9.14 7.15 -5.08
N TYR A 17 10.12 7.99 -4.75
CA TYR A 17 11.37 8.06 -5.48
C TYR A 17 12.07 6.70 -5.54
N LYS A 18 12.13 6.02 -4.42
CA LYS A 18 12.55 4.62 -4.37
C LYS A 18 11.46 3.88 -3.65
N ASN A 19 11.08 2.73 -4.16
CA ASN A 19 9.97 1.97 -3.59
C ASN A 19 10.16 1.61 -2.13
N ASP A 20 11.39 1.67 -1.63
CA ASP A 20 11.70 1.31 -0.25
C ASP A 20 11.88 2.50 0.67
N LEU A 21 11.69 3.74 0.20
CA LEU A 21 12.02 4.94 0.97
C LEU A 21 11.31 4.98 2.33
N ILE A 22 10.02 4.70 2.33
CA ILE A 22 9.21 4.73 3.55
C ILE A 22 9.73 3.78 4.62
N TRP A 23 10.43 2.72 4.21
CA TRP A 23 10.88 1.67 5.11
C TRP A 23 12.18 2.00 5.84
N HIS A 24 12.80 3.12 5.50
CA HIS A 24 14.09 3.53 6.07
C HIS A 24 13.99 4.68 7.05
N LEU A 25 12.77 5.17 7.32
CA LEU A 25 12.56 6.30 8.23
C LEU A 25 11.83 5.79 9.48
N PRO A 26 12.52 5.54 10.59
CA PRO A 26 11.94 4.86 11.76
C PRO A 26 10.67 5.50 12.31
N ASN A 27 10.63 6.84 12.41
CA ASN A 27 9.46 7.52 12.93
C ASN A 27 8.27 7.40 11.99
N ASP A 28 8.52 7.43 10.68
CA ASP A 28 7.47 7.27 9.67
C ASP A 28 6.96 5.84 9.64
N MET A 29 7.83 4.87 9.89
CA MET A 29 7.41 3.46 9.96
C MET A 29 6.49 3.23 11.15
N LYS A 30 6.77 3.85 12.29
CA LYS A 30 5.93 3.72 13.47
C LYS A 30 4.55 4.30 13.20
N TYR A 31 4.50 5.51 12.63
CA TYR A 31 3.26 6.16 12.27
C TYR A 31 2.48 5.34 11.25
N PHE A 32 3.17 4.87 10.22
CA PHE A 32 2.59 4.02 9.19
C PHE A 32 1.94 2.78 9.80
N LYS A 33 2.65 2.12 10.69
CA LYS A 33 2.13 0.93 11.35
C LYS A 33 0.88 1.25 12.16
N GLU A 34 0.91 2.31 12.94
CA GLU A 34 -0.21 2.69 13.79
C GLU A 34 -1.46 3.00 12.97
N VAL A 35 -1.30 3.71 11.86
CA VAL A 35 -2.42 4.13 11.02
C VAL A 35 -3.02 2.95 10.27
N THR A 36 -2.19 2.06 9.75
CA THR A 36 -2.66 0.96 8.89
C THR A 36 -3.01 -0.32 9.63
N LEU A 37 -2.71 -0.40 10.93
CA LEU A 37 -2.93 -1.62 11.68
C LEU A 37 -4.40 -2.05 11.65
N HIS A 38 -4.61 -3.34 11.40
CA HIS A 38 -5.94 -3.96 11.31
C HIS A 38 -6.76 -3.53 10.09
N HIS A 39 -6.11 -2.91 9.11
CA HIS A 39 -6.74 -2.52 7.87
C HIS A 39 -6.18 -3.27 6.67
N HIS A 40 -6.84 -3.14 5.52
CA HIS A 40 -6.34 -3.64 4.25
C HIS A 40 -5.35 -2.64 3.68
N ILE A 41 -4.22 -3.12 3.19
CA ILE A 41 -3.22 -2.29 2.51
C ILE A 41 -3.04 -2.79 1.09
N ILE A 42 -2.90 -1.85 0.15
CA ILE A 42 -2.72 -2.15 -1.28
C ILE A 42 -1.36 -1.63 -1.70
N THR A 43 -0.56 -2.50 -2.29
CA THR A 43 0.78 -2.14 -2.75
C THR A 43 1.08 -2.83 -4.07
N GLY A 44 1.94 -2.19 -4.88
CA GLY A 44 2.45 -2.83 -6.08
C GLY A 44 3.48 -3.90 -5.72
N ARG A 45 3.67 -4.87 -6.62
CA ARG A 45 4.59 -5.98 -6.39
C ARG A 45 6.01 -5.53 -6.08
N LYS A 46 6.54 -4.57 -6.85
CA LYS A 46 7.91 -4.09 -6.63
C LYS A 46 8.09 -3.48 -5.25
N ASN A 47 7.11 -2.69 -4.82
CA ASN A 47 7.16 -2.07 -3.51
C ASN A 47 7.08 -3.14 -2.41
N TYR A 48 6.22 -4.13 -2.59
CA TYR A 48 6.10 -5.22 -1.63
C TYR A 48 7.42 -5.99 -1.49
N ILE A 49 8.04 -6.33 -2.61
CA ILE A 49 9.30 -7.08 -2.61
C ILE A 49 10.44 -6.26 -1.97
N SER A 50 10.35 -4.93 -2.00
CA SER A 50 11.36 -4.08 -1.35
C SER A 50 11.27 -4.10 0.17
N ILE A 51 10.17 -4.57 0.74
CA ILE A 51 10.05 -4.73 2.19
C ILE A 51 10.98 -5.86 2.63
N PRO A 52 11.80 -5.66 3.67
CA PRO A 52 12.66 -6.74 4.16
C PRO A 52 11.86 -8.01 4.42
N GLU A 53 12.39 -9.15 3.99
CA GLU A 53 11.70 -10.43 4.04
C GLU A 53 11.12 -10.74 5.42
N LYS A 54 11.85 -10.42 6.48
CA LYS A 54 11.41 -10.68 7.85
C LYS A 54 10.17 -9.87 8.26
N PHE A 55 9.83 -8.83 7.50
CA PHE A 55 8.66 -8.00 7.77
C PHE A 55 7.50 -8.28 6.82
N ARG A 56 7.64 -9.24 5.92
CA ARG A 56 6.62 -9.59 4.93
C ARG A 56 5.92 -10.88 5.31
N PRO A 57 4.58 -10.96 5.20
CA PRO A 57 3.65 -9.83 4.97
C PRO A 57 3.57 -8.96 6.22
N LEU A 58 3.12 -7.72 6.06
CA LEU A 58 3.01 -6.80 7.19
C LEU A 58 1.97 -7.35 8.16
N VAL A 59 2.38 -7.50 9.43
CA VAL A 59 1.56 -8.21 10.43
C VAL A 59 0.29 -7.43 10.79
N ASN A 60 -0.76 -8.17 11.11
CA ASN A 60 -2.06 -7.63 11.55
C ASN A 60 -2.70 -6.68 10.53
N ARG A 61 -2.40 -6.90 9.25
CA ARG A 61 -2.97 -6.17 8.12
C ARG A 61 -3.21 -7.15 7.00
N THR A 62 -4.26 -6.90 6.22
CA THR A 62 -4.50 -7.71 5.02
C THR A 62 -3.69 -7.11 3.88
N ASN A 63 -2.69 -7.83 3.43
CA ASN A 63 -1.75 -7.38 2.40
C ASN A 63 -2.28 -7.74 1.02
N ILE A 64 -2.64 -6.73 0.22
CA ILE A 64 -3.09 -6.91 -1.15
C ILE A 64 -1.97 -6.44 -2.07
N VAL A 65 -1.46 -7.35 -2.90
CA VAL A 65 -0.36 -7.06 -3.82
C VAL A 65 -0.90 -7.02 -5.24
N LEU A 66 -0.62 -5.92 -5.94
CA LEU A 66 -1.02 -5.73 -7.32
C LEU A 66 0.09 -6.14 -8.28
N THR A 67 -0.25 -6.97 -9.25
CA THR A 67 0.68 -7.38 -10.28
C THR A 67 -0.08 -7.77 -11.55
N ARG A 68 0.54 -7.55 -12.71
CA ARG A 68 -0.01 -8.03 -13.98
C ARG A 68 0.35 -9.49 -14.24
N ASP A 69 1.28 -10.03 -13.47
CA ASP A 69 1.73 -11.41 -13.61
C ASP A 69 0.70 -12.35 -12.96
N LEU A 70 -0.04 -13.08 -13.78
CA LEU A 70 -1.09 -13.97 -13.33
C LEU A 70 -0.56 -15.18 -12.56
N SER A 71 0.72 -15.47 -12.69
CA SER A 71 1.36 -16.60 -12.00
C SER A 71 2.00 -16.20 -10.67
N PHE A 72 2.04 -14.92 -10.35
CA PHE A 72 2.66 -14.46 -9.12
C PHE A 72 1.85 -14.91 -7.90
N PHE A 73 2.56 -15.42 -6.92
CA PHE A 73 1.97 -15.86 -5.66
C PHE A 73 2.92 -15.47 -4.52
N GLU A 74 2.36 -15.03 -3.41
CA GLU A 74 3.13 -14.78 -2.19
C GLU A 74 2.29 -15.22 -1.00
N LYS A 75 2.88 -16.09 -0.17
CA LYS A 75 2.19 -16.62 1.00
C LYS A 75 1.75 -15.50 1.94
N GLY A 76 0.51 -15.56 2.38
CA GLY A 76 -0.02 -14.57 3.32
C GLY A 76 -0.54 -13.30 2.66
N CYS A 77 -0.50 -13.23 1.33
CA CYS A 77 -0.98 -12.06 0.60
C CYS A 77 -2.19 -12.39 -0.27
N ILE A 78 -3.00 -11.39 -0.50
CA ILE A 78 -4.07 -11.45 -1.49
C ILE A 78 -3.51 -10.84 -2.77
N ILE A 79 -3.59 -11.57 -3.89
CA ILE A 79 -3.05 -11.10 -5.16
C ILE A 79 -4.21 -10.59 -6.02
N LYS A 80 -4.10 -9.36 -6.50
CA LYS A 80 -5.07 -8.77 -7.41
C LYS A 80 -4.32 -8.18 -8.60
N HIS A 81 -5.04 -7.99 -9.70
CA HIS A 81 -4.40 -7.60 -10.96
C HIS A 81 -4.75 -6.19 -11.40
N SER A 82 -5.59 -5.50 -10.63
CA SER A 82 -5.90 -4.09 -10.88
C SER A 82 -6.25 -3.42 -9.56
N LEU A 83 -6.10 -2.09 -9.54
CA LEU A 83 -6.45 -1.29 -8.37
C LEU A 83 -7.95 -1.43 -8.06
N LYS A 84 -8.78 -1.45 -9.09
CA LYS A 84 -10.22 -1.63 -8.91
C LYS A 84 -10.55 -2.95 -8.22
N GLU A 85 -9.93 -4.04 -8.66
CA GLU A 85 -10.13 -5.35 -8.04
C GLU A 85 -9.75 -5.34 -6.56
N ALA A 86 -8.64 -4.68 -6.23
CA ALA A 86 -8.16 -4.61 -4.85
C ALA A 86 -9.14 -3.84 -3.97
N VAL A 87 -9.63 -2.70 -4.45
CA VAL A 87 -10.60 -1.89 -3.72
C VAL A 87 -11.91 -2.64 -3.54
N ASP A 88 -12.38 -3.30 -4.59
CA ASP A 88 -13.61 -4.08 -4.54
C ASP A 88 -13.49 -5.24 -3.53
N PHE A 89 -12.34 -5.89 -3.49
CA PHE A 89 -12.08 -6.94 -2.50
C PHE A 89 -12.18 -6.39 -1.07
N ALA A 90 -11.57 -5.24 -0.80
CA ALA A 90 -11.65 -4.63 0.52
C ALA A 90 -13.09 -4.29 0.91
N LYS A 91 -13.88 -3.79 -0.04
CA LYS A 91 -15.30 -3.51 0.20
C LYS A 91 -16.07 -4.77 0.55
N GLU A 92 -15.80 -5.87 -0.14
CA GLU A 92 -16.45 -7.16 0.11
C GLU A 92 -16.12 -7.69 1.51
N GLN A 93 -14.96 -7.31 2.05
CA GLN A 93 -14.55 -7.70 3.40
C GLN A 93 -15.07 -6.75 4.47
N ASN A 94 -15.95 -5.82 4.09
CA ASN A 94 -16.52 -4.83 5.01
C ASN A 94 -15.48 -3.91 5.63
N GLU A 95 -14.42 -3.61 4.88
CA GLU A 95 -13.38 -2.71 5.35
C GLU A 95 -13.91 -1.28 5.49
N THR A 96 -13.49 -0.59 6.53
CA THR A 96 -13.89 0.81 6.75
C THR A 96 -12.94 1.79 6.07
N GLU A 97 -11.65 1.44 5.99
CA GLU A 97 -10.65 2.28 5.36
C GLU A 97 -9.54 1.41 4.78
N VAL A 98 -9.28 1.56 3.49
CA VAL A 98 -8.21 0.84 2.81
C VAL A 98 -7.09 1.83 2.48
N PHE A 99 -5.84 1.39 2.65
CA PHE A 99 -4.66 2.24 2.47
C PHE A 99 -3.84 1.82 1.26
N ILE A 100 -3.61 2.76 0.36
CA ILE A 100 -2.71 2.57 -0.78
C ILE A 100 -1.33 3.03 -0.33
N ILE A 101 -0.37 2.10 -0.29
CA ILE A 101 0.94 2.36 0.33
C ILE A 101 2.09 2.49 -0.67
N GLY A 102 1.82 2.39 -1.96
CA GLY A 102 2.83 2.61 -2.98
C GLY A 102 2.98 1.45 -3.95
N GLY A 103 3.90 1.50 -4.88
CA GLY A 103 4.79 2.64 -5.09
C GLY A 103 4.22 3.74 -5.97
N GLY A 104 5.13 4.55 -6.51
CA GLY A 104 4.76 5.76 -7.22
C GLY A 104 3.78 5.55 -8.36
N GLN A 105 3.88 4.46 -9.09
CA GLN A 105 2.97 4.16 -10.19
C GLN A 105 1.54 3.93 -9.69
N ILE A 106 1.41 3.25 -8.56
CA ILE A 106 0.10 3.00 -7.95
C ILE A 106 -0.49 4.29 -7.40
N TYR A 107 0.33 5.12 -6.75
CA TYR A 107 -0.11 6.44 -6.29
C TYR A 107 -0.66 7.26 -7.45
N LYS A 108 0.10 7.31 -8.54
CA LYS A 108 -0.30 8.08 -9.72
C LYS A 108 -1.63 7.60 -10.28
N GLU A 109 -1.79 6.31 -10.44
CA GLU A 109 -3.03 5.74 -10.95
C GLU A 109 -4.22 6.10 -10.06
N ALA A 110 -4.08 5.96 -8.75
CA ALA A 110 -5.15 6.25 -7.81
C ALA A 110 -5.55 7.73 -7.86
N LEU A 111 -4.57 8.62 -7.97
CA LEU A 111 -4.85 10.06 -8.06
C LEU A 111 -5.50 10.44 -9.39
N GLU A 112 -5.02 9.88 -10.50
CA GLU A 112 -5.58 10.16 -11.83
C GLU A 112 -7.02 9.70 -11.95
N LYS A 113 -7.38 8.61 -11.28
CA LYS A 113 -8.73 8.06 -11.31
C LYS A 113 -9.65 8.67 -10.25
N ASN A 114 -9.18 9.67 -9.52
CA ASN A 114 -9.93 10.33 -8.45
C ASN A 114 -10.49 9.35 -7.42
N MET A 115 -9.69 8.34 -7.06
CA MET A 115 -10.13 7.30 -6.12
C MET A 115 -9.86 7.67 -4.67
N ILE A 116 -9.03 8.68 -4.42
CA ILE A 116 -8.52 8.96 -3.07
C ILE A 116 -9.46 9.89 -2.32
N ASP A 117 -9.89 9.45 -1.14
CA ASP A 117 -10.73 10.24 -0.24
C ASP A 117 -9.89 10.99 0.78
N LYS A 118 -8.73 10.45 1.16
CA LYS A 118 -7.92 11.00 2.24
C LYS A 118 -6.44 10.72 2.00
N MET A 119 -5.59 11.66 2.38
CA MET A 119 -4.14 11.52 2.25
C MET A 119 -3.45 11.66 3.59
N TYR A 120 -2.55 10.74 3.88
CA TYR A 120 -1.69 10.80 5.06
C TYR A 120 -0.28 11.05 4.55
N ILE A 121 0.26 12.22 4.85
CA ILE A 121 1.60 12.62 4.41
C ILE A 121 2.46 12.91 5.64
N THR A 122 3.61 12.27 5.72
CA THR A 122 4.53 12.43 6.83
C THR A 122 5.86 13.06 6.40
#